data_49d43ceff5397e6a248423102216f056
#
_entry.id   49d43ceff5397e6a248423102216f056
#
_cell.length_a   1.000
_cell.length_b   1.000
_cell.length_c   1.000
_cell.angle_alpha   90.00
_cell.angle_beta   90.00
_cell.angle_gamma   90.00
#
_symmetry.space_group_name_H-M   'P 1'
#
loop_
_entity.id
_entity.type
_entity.pdbx_description
1 polymer ?
#
loop_
_entity_poly.entity_id
_entity_poly.type
_entity_poly.pdbx_seq_one_letter_code
_entity_poly.pdbx_strand_id
1 'polypeptide(L)'
;MYNQVKQSVLVAIAFFTISLVQAQSQFVTNEVRQFMSKGEQNGIEFILNGTKQEDAKDAVEKWAKKMKAKVVRDKKNPEIFIDNAQMPSVSANVVDMYAIVSPIENGSKVTIYTDLGGAFVSSAAYGTQYTALETAMKLFAKDQAIHVVEA
;
A
#
# COMPACT_ATOMS: atom_id res chain seq x y z
N MET A 1 -23.72 1.35 48.06
CA MET A 1 -23.82 2.31 46.93
C MET A 1 -22.46 2.71 46.35
N TYR A 2 -21.52 3.08 47.18
CA TYR A 2 -20.19 3.55 46.72
C TYR A 2 -19.37 2.48 45.98
N ASN A 3 -19.45 1.22 46.34
CA ASN A 3 -18.76 0.10 45.69
C ASN A 3 -19.33 -0.31 44.35
N GLN A 4 -20.62 -0.10 44.13
CA GLN A 4 -21.29 -0.44 42.86
C GLN A 4 -20.88 0.53 41.73
N VAL A 5 -20.69 1.82 42.06
CA VAL A 5 -20.27 2.85 41.09
C VAL A 5 -18.82 2.62 40.66
N LYS A 6 -17.96 2.19 41.56
CA LYS A 6 -16.52 1.90 41.22
C LYS A 6 -16.39 0.69 40.29
N GLN A 7 -17.21 -0.33 40.46
CA GLN A 7 -17.21 -1.52 39.57
C GLN A 7 -17.73 -1.18 38.19
N SER A 8 -18.76 -0.35 38.07
CA SER A 8 -19.32 0.06 36.77
C SER A 8 -18.34 0.94 35.96
N VAL A 9 -17.58 1.80 36.63
CA VAL A 9 -16.59 2.67 35.98
C VAL A 9 -15.38 1.86 35.50
N LEU A 10 -14.94 0.85 36.27
CA LEU A 10 -13.82 -0.02 35.86
C LEU A 10 -14.18 -0.90 34.66
N VAL A 11 -15.41 -1.41 34.59
CA VAL A 11 -15.88 -2.20 33.45
C VAL A 11 -16.02 -1.34 32.19
N ALA A 12 -16.50 -0.10 32.32
CA ALA A 12 -16.61 0.81 31.18
C ALA A 12 -15.23 1.21 30.58
N ILE A 13 -14.20 1.40 31.43
CA ILE A 13 -12.84 1.69 30.97
C ILE A 13 -12.21 0.49 30.27
N ALA A 14 -12.47 -0.75 30.73
CA ALA A 14 -11.97 -1.96 30.11
C ALA A 14 -12.57 -2.20 28.71
N PHE A 15 -13.85 -1.85 28.47
CA PHE A 15 -14.47 -1.95 27.15
C PHE A 15 -13.98 -0.92 26.15
N PHE A 16 -13.57 0.27 26.61
CA PHE A 16 -13.08 1.33 25.71
C PHE A 16 -11.64 1.09 25.22
N THR A 17 -10.82 0.36 25.97
CA THR A 17 -9.45 0.04 25.58
C THR A 17 -9.34 -1.08 24.51
N ILE A 18 -10.32 -1.95 24.42
CA ILE A 18 -10.33 -3.07 23.45
C ILE A 18 -10.62 -2.58 22.03
N SER A 19 -11.36 -1.48 21.87
CA SER A 19 -11.74 -0.94 20.56
C SER A 19 -10.57 -0.26 19.81
N LEU A 20 -9.50 0.13 20.50
CA LEU A 20 -8.35 0.81 19.89
C LEU A 20 -7.31 -0.16 19.27
N VAL A 21 -7.33 -1.44 19.67
CA VAL A 21 -6.36 -2.43 19.18
C VAL A 21 -6.73 -2.99 17.82
N GLN A 22 -7.99 -2.94 17.42
CA GLN A 22 -8.44 -3.50 16.14
C GLN A 22 -8.29 -2.56 14.93
N ALA A 23 -8.00 -1.29 15.14
CA ALA A 23 -7.83 -0.31 14.05
C ALA A 23 -6.47 -0.39 13.35
N GLN A 24 -5.49 -1.13 13.88
CA GLN A 24 -4.13 -1.19 13.33
C GLN A 24 -3.93 -2.29 12.28
N SER A 25 -4.84 -3.24 12.12
CA SER A 25 -4.68 -4.36 11.17
C SER A 25 -5.26 -4.09 9.77
N GLN A 26 -5.74 -2.89 9.50
CA GLN A 26 -6.56 -2.60 8.31
C GLN A 26 -5.76 -2.48 7.01
N PHE A 27 -4.46 -2.22 7.07
CA PHE A 27 -3.60 -2.04 5.89
C PHE A 27 -2.43 -3.01 5.94
N VAL A 28 -2.70 -4.23 5.50
CA VAL A 28 -1.70 -5.30 5.43
C VAL A 28 -1.01 -5.26 4.07
N THR A 29 0.30 -5.37 4.08
CA THR A 29 1.13 -5.57 2.90
C THR A 29 1.79 -6.93 2.98
N ASN A 30 1.98 -7.57 1.83
CA ASN A 30 2.70 -8.84 1.72
C ASN A 30 3.81 -8.72 0.69
N GLU A 31 4.97 -9.30 0.97
CA GLU A 31 5.97 -9.52 -0.05
C GLU A 31 5.55 -10.71 -0.91
N VAL A 32 5.58 -10.52 -2.23
CA VAL A 32 5.28 -11.56 -3.22
C VAL A 32 6.42 -11.66 -4.21
N ARG A 33 6.60 -12.85 -4.81
CA ARG A 33 7.54 -13.07 -5.89
C ARG A 33 6.78 -13.63 -7.09
N GLN A 34 6.72 -12.88 -8.17
CA GLN A 34 5.92 -13.18 -9.34
C GLN A 34 6.61 -12.74 -10.64
N PHE A 35 6.20 -13.36 -11.74
CA PHE A 35 6.63 -12.93 -13.07
C PHE A 35 5.97 -11.61 -13.47
N MET A 36 6.78 -10.73 -13.99
CA MET A 36 6.37 -9.46 -14.57
C MET A 36 7.23 -9.17 -15.83
N SER A 37 7.11 -8.02 -16.47
CA SER A 37 7.83 -7.71 -17.72
C SER A 37 9.36 -7.78 -17.63
N LYS A 38 9.91 -7.67 -16.42
CA LYS A 38 11.36 -7.77 -16.13
C LYS A 38 11.77 -9.13 -15.56
N GLY A 39 11.00 -10.17 -15.80
CA GLY A 39 11.22 -11.51 -15.26
C GLY A 39 10.57 -11.71 -13.90
N GLU A 40 11.01 -12.72 -13.15
CA GLU A 40 10.51 -13.00 -11.81
C GLU A 40 11.13 -12.05 -10.79
N GLN A 41 10.30 -11.19 -10.19
CA GLN A 41 10.74 -10.14 -9.26
C GLN A 41 9.94 -10.16 -7.96
N ASN A 42 10.56 -9.63 -6.90
CA ASN A 42 9.88 -9.36 -5.64
C ASN A 42 9.09 -8.05 -5.75
N GLY A 43 7.88 -8.06 -5.20
CA GLY A 43 7.01 -6.90 -5.13
C GLY A 43 6.26 -6.83 -3.80
N ILE A 44 5.64 -5.70 -3.53
CA ILE A 44 4.79 -5.49 -2.36
C ILE A 44 3.33 -5.48 -2.84
N GLU A 45 2.55 -6.40 -2.29
CA GLU A 45 1.12 -6.55 -2.57
C GLU A 45 0.28 -5.99 -1.44
N PHE A 46 -0.79 -5.29 -1.76
CA PHE A 46 -1.78 -4.79 -0.81
C PHE A 46 -3.17 -4.67 -1.44
N ILE A 47 -4.20 -4.51 -0.61
CA ILE A 47 -5.59 -4.47 -1.02
C ILE A 47 -6.14 -3.06 -0.85
N LEU A 48 -6.86 -2.58 -1.86
CA LEU A 48 -7.71 -1.39 -1.82
C LEU A 48 -9.17 -1.84 -1.75
N ASN A 49 -9.69 -1.95 -0.53
CA ASN A 49 -11.07 -2.36 -0.31
C ASN A 49 -12.07 -1.35 -0.88
N GLY A 50 -13.14 -1.83 -1.49
CA GLY A 50 -14.18 -0.99 -2.08
C GLY A 50 -13.79 -0.22 -3.33
N THR A 51 -12.55 -0.30 -3.79
CA THR A 51 -12.04 0.45 -4.95
C THR A 51 -12.05 -0.43 -6.19
N LYS A 52 -12.77 -0.03 -7.24
CA LYS A 52 -12.78 -0.74 -8.53
C LYS A 52 -11.42 -0.66 -9.21
N GLN A 53 -11.14 -1.63 -10.09
CA GLN A 53 -9.85 -1.75 -10.77
C GLN A 53 -9.40 -0.46 -11.48
N GLU A 54 -10.29 0.20 -12.22
CA GLU A 54 -9.92 1.44 -12.95
C GLU A 54 -9.66 2.60 -11.98
N ASP A 55 -10.48 2.75 -10.93
CA ASP A 55 -10.28 3.77 -9.91
C ASP A 55 -8.97 3.52 -9.14
N ALA A 56 -8.62 2.25 -8.88
CA ALA A 56 -7.35 1.87 -8.27
C ALA A 56 -6.15 2.19 -9.17
N LYS A 57 -6.26 1.96 -10.49
CA LYS A 57 -5.23 2.36 -11.46
C LYS A 57 -5.05 3.87 -11.49
N ASP A 58 -6.14 4.63 -11.48
CA ASP A 58 -6.11 6.10 -11.45
C ASP A 58 -5.50 6.62 -10.13
N ALA A 59 -5.78 5.94 -9.00
CA ALA A 59 -5.19 6.26 -7.72
C ALA A 59 -3.66 6.01 -7.71
N VAL A 60 -3.21 4.89 -8.28
CA VAL A 60 -1.78 4.59 -8.45
C VAL A 60 -1.10 5.66 -9.31
N GLU A 61 -1.72 6.06 -10.41
CA GLU A 61 -1.19 7.12 -11.28
C GLU A 61 -1.09 8.47 -10.57
N LYS A 62 -2.11 8.86 -9.81
CA LYS A 62 -2.10 10.09 -9.00
C LYS A 62 -1.02 10.06 -7.93
N TRP A 63 -0.87 8.90 -7.26
CA TRP A 63 0.17 8.70 -6.27
C TRP A 63 1.57 8.82 -6.88
N ALA A 64 1.81 8.17 -8.03
CA ALA A 64 3.07 8.26 -8.77
C ALA A 64 3.42 9.70 -9.18
N LYS A 65 2.43 10.48 -9.64
CA LYS A 65 2.62 11.89 -10.00
C LYS A 65 3.03 12.77 -8.81
N LYS A 66 2.60 12.44 -7.57
CA LYS A 66 3.09 13.14 -6.36
C LYS A 66 4.59 12.95 -6.15
N MET A 67 5.17 11.84 -6.64
CA MET A 67 6.60 11.56 -6.62
C MET A 67 7.33 12.12 -7.86
N LYS A 68 6.69 13.00 -8.63
CA LYS A 68 7.20 13.61 -9.87
C LYS A 68 7.57 12.58 -10.96
N ALA A 69 7.03 11.38 -10.88
CA ALA A 69 7.26 10.34 -11.86
C ALA A 69 6.48 10.60 -13.15
N LYS A 70 7.03 10.14 -14.28
CA LYS A 70 6.30 9.97 -15.52
C LYS A 70 5.56 8.63 -15.46
N VAL A 71 4.27 8.62 -15.80
CA VAL A 71 3.46 7.41 -15.79
C VAL A 71 3.13 6.99 -17.22
N VAL A 72 3.40 5.72 -17.54
CA VAL A 72 3.03 5.11 -18.81
C VAL A 72 2.02 4.01 -18.54
N ARG A 73 0.81 4.17 -19.06
CA ARG A 73 -0.29 3.23 -18.96
C ARG A 73 -0.77 2.87 -20.37
N ASP A 74 -0.52 1.62 -20.76
CA ASP A 74 -0.99 1.09 -22.02
C ASP A 74 -2.19 0.15 -21.75
N LYS A 75 -3.28 0.30 -22.51
CA LYS A 75 -4.47 -0.56 -22.40
C LYS A 75 -4.18 -2.04 -22.72
N LYS A 76 -3.13 -2.31 -23.50
CA LYS A 76 -2.71 -3.66 -23.88
C LYS A 76 -1.74 -4.29 -22.89
N ASN A 77 -1.15 -3.51 -21.98
CA ASN A 77 -0.22 -3.97 -20.96
C ASN A 77 -0.88 -3.87 -19.58
N PRO A 78 -0.95 -4.96 -18.80
CA PRO A 78 -1.49 -4.90 -17.43
C PRO A 78 -0.63 -4.07 -16.48
N GLU A 79 0.65 -3.83 -16.81
CA GLU A 79 1.57 -3.07 -16.00
C GLU A 79 1.44 -1.56 -16.25
N ILE A 80 1.41 -0.81 -15.17
CA ILE A 80 1.57 0.64 -15.16
C ILE A 80 3.06 0.91 -14.89
N PHE A 81 3.77 1.46 -15.84
CA PHE A 81 5.17 1.85 -15.65
C PHE A 81 5.26 3.25 -15.06
N ILE A 82 5.98 3.35 -13.95
CA ILE A 82 6.21 4.58 -13.17
C ILE A 82 7.70 4.89 -13.28
N ASP A 83 8.01 5.82 -14.17
CA ASP A 83 9.38 6.16 -14.58
C ASP A 83 9.93 7.31 -13.72
N ASN A 84 11.12 7.13 -13.17
CA ASN A 84 11.87 8.14 -12.43
C ASN A 84 11.14 8.73 -11.20
N ALA A 85 10.55 7.90 -10.36
CA ALA A 85 9.90 8.35 -9.13
C ALA A 85 10.92 8.86 -8.11
N GLN A 86 10.63 10.02 -7.51
CA GLN A 86 11.43 10.58 -6.41
C GLN A 86 10.87 10.07 -5.07
N MET A 87 11.61 9.16 -4.44
CA MET A 87 11.30 8.61 -3.11
C MET A 87 12.52 8.69 -2.20
N PRO A 88 12.81 9.87 -1.59
CA PRO A 88 14.01 10.05 -0.77
C PRO A 88 14.11 9.08 0.43
N SER A 89 12.97 8.59 0.93
CA SER A 89 12.95 7.57 1.99
C SER A 89 13.44 6.19 1.54
N VAL A 90 13.43 5.92 0.23
CA VAL A 90 13.83 4.65 -0.38
C VAL A 90 15.23 4.75 -0.99
N SER A 91 15.48 5.80 -1.76
CA SER A 91 16.74 6.00 -2.47
C SER A 91 17.05 7.49 -2.67
N ALA A 92 18.33 7.87 -2.61
CA ALA A 92 18.77 9.21 -2.97
C ALA A 92 18.63 9.46 -4.49
N ASN A 93 18.63 8.41 -5.30
CA ASN A 93 18.39 8.46 -6.73
C ASN A 93 16.90 8.21 -7.03
N VAL A 94 16.46 8.57 -8.23
CA VAL A 94 15.15 8.17 -8.73
C VAL A 94 15.05 6.65 -8.84
N VAL A 95 13.83 6.12 -8.70
CA VAL A 95 13.53 4.69 -8.84
C VAL A 95 12.45 4.49 -9.89
N ASP A 96 12.49 3.34 -10.55
CA ASP A 96 11.43 2.91 -11.44
C ASP A 96 10.51 1.94 -10.71
N MET A 97 9.21 2.04 -10.97
CA MET A 97 8.25 1.11 -10.40
C MET A 97 7.33 0.55 -11.48
N TYR A 98 6.85 -0.65 -11.23
CA TYR A 98 5.88 -1.35 -12.07
C TYR A 98 4.70 -1.75 -11.19
N ALA A 99 3.50 -1.27 -11.50
CA ALA A 99 2.31 -1.59 -10.74
C ALA A 99 1.37 -2.48 -11.56
N ILE A 100 0.88 -3.54 -10.93
CA ILE A 100 -0.17 -4.40 -11.48
C ILE A 100 -1.39 -4.26 -10.57
N VAL A 101 -2.54 -3.95 -11.16
CA VAL A 101 -3.81 -3.83 -10.46
C VAL A 101 -4.77 -4.90 -10.96
N SER A 102 -5.17 -5.79 -10.08
CA SER A 102 -6.09 -6.89 -10.38
C SER A 102 -7.40 -6.72 -9.60
N PRO A 103 -8.57 -6.97 -10.23
CA PRO A 103 -9.84 -6.93 -9.51
C PRO A 103 -9.94 -8.11 -8.54
N ILE A 104 -10.58 -7.88 -7.39
CA ILE A 104 -11.01 -8.90 -6.44
C ILE A 104 -12.47 -8.68 -6.10
N GLU A 105 -13.11 -9.61 -5.37
CA GLU A 105 -14.55 -9.59 -5.09
C GLU A 105 -15.02 -8.24 -4.51
N ASN A 106 -14.29 -7.67 -3.54
CA ASN A 106 -14.66 -6.43 -2.86
C ASN A 106 -13.57 -5.36 -2.97
N GLY A 107 -13.02 -5.14 -4.15
CA GLY A 107 -11.99 -4.11 -4.34
C GLY A 107 -10.96 -4.44 -5.40
N SER A 108 -9.74 -4.00 -5.16
CA SER A 108 -8.61 -4.23 -6.04
C SER A 108 -7.36 -4.63 -5.26
N LYS A 109 -6.60 -5.55 -5.84
CA LYS A 109 -5.28 -5.95 -5.38
C LYS A 109 -4.24 -5.20 -6.19
N VAL A 110 -3.32 -4.54 -5.52
CA VAL A 110 -2.21 -3.79 -6.12
C VAL A 110 -0.90 -4.45 -5.75
N THR A 111 -0.06 -4.72 -6.74
CA THR A 111 1.31 -5.20 -6.55
C THR A 111 2.26 -4.20 -7.17
N ILE A 112 3.24 -3.72 -6.40
CA ILE A 112 4.24 -2.76 -6.86
C ILE A 112 5.63 -3.38 -6.75
N TYR A 113 6.34 -3.39 -7.87
CA TYR A 113 7.73 -3.81 -8.00
C TYR A 113 8.58 -2.55 -8.12
N THR A 114 9.66 -2.45 -7.35
CA THR A 114 10.53 -1.25 -7.33
C THR A 114 11.94 -1.61 -7.74
N ASP A 115 12.42 -0.98 -8.80
CA ASP A 115 13.77 -1.13 -9.35
C ASP A 115 14.64 0.07 -8.92
N LEU A 116 15.73 -0.24 -8.23
CA LEU A 116 16.72 0.75 -7.77
C LEU A 116 17.75 1.14 -8.85
N GLY A 117 17.56 0.69 -10.10
CA GLY A 117 18.50 0.88 -11.19
C GLY A 117 19.21 -0.41 -11.57
N GLY A 118 18.46 -1.48 -11.77
CA GLY A 118 18.93 -2.82 -12.14
C GLY A 118 18.82 -3.88 -11.02
N ALA A 119 18.33 -3.48 -9.84
CA ALA A 119 18.09 -4.39 -8.73
C ALA A 119 16.72 -4.11 -8.10
N PHE A 120 15.85 -5.11 -8.08
CA PHE A 120 14.53 -5.00 -7.49
C PHE A 120 14.58 -5.13 -5.97
N VAL A 121 13.79 -4.31 -5.28
CA VAL A 121 13.72 -4.32 -3.81
C VAL A 121 13.06 -5.60 -3.33
N SER A 122 13.72 -6.24 -2.35
CA SER A 122 13.18 -7.35 -1.56
C SER A 122 13.53 -7.16 -0.09
N SER A 123 12.78 -7.77 0.81
CA SER A 123 13.08 -7.72 2.25
C SER A 123 14.44 -8.33 2.59
N ALA A 124 14.84 -9.38 1.85
CA ALA A 124 16.09 -10.09 2.06
C ALA A 124 17.33 -9.30 1.60
N ALA A 125 17.26 -8.62 0.44
CA ALA A 125 18.41 -7.94 -0.14
C ALA A 125 18.47 -6.44 0.21
N TYR A 126 17.32 -5.79 0.40
CA TYR A 126 17.18 -4.35 0.61
C TYR A 126 16.19 -4.05 1.74
N GLY A 127 16.42 -4.59 2.93
CA GLY A 127 15.47 -4.54 4.04
C GLY A 127 15.05 -3.12 4.48
N THR A 128 15.98 -2.16 4.47
CA THR A 128 15.68 -0.75 4.79
C THR A 128 14.77 -0.12 3.75
N GLN A 129 15.08 -0.30 2.47
CA GLN A 129 14.27 0.19 1.35
C GLN A 129 12.89 -0.50 1.32
N TYR A 130 12.86 -1.80 1.57
CA TYR A 130 11.63 -2.56 1.68
C TYR A 130 10.71 -1.99 2.77
N THR A 131 11.22 -1.74 3.97
CA THR A 131 10.44 -1.16 5.08
C THR A 131 9.92 0.24 4.74
N ALA A 132 10.71 1.06 4.07
CA ALA A 132 10.29 2.39 3.62
C ALA A 132 9.17 2.31 2.57
N LEU A 133 9.29 1.41 1.60
CA LEU A 133 8.26 1.13 0.59
C LEU A 133 6.98 0.59 1.23
N GLU A 134 7.11 -0.38 2.13
CA GLU A 134 5.97 -0.94 2.85
C GLU A 134 5.18 0.15 3.60
N THR A 135 5.88 1.06 4.26
CA THR A 135 5.27 2.22 4.94
C THR A 135 4.55 3.12 3.93
N ALA A 136 5.16 3.42 2.80
CA ALA A 136 4.54 4.23 1.75
C ALA A 136 3.28 3.58 1.17
N MET A 137 3.28 2.24 0.96
CA MET A 137 2.11 1.50 0.47
C MET A 137 0.97 1.47 1.50
N LYS A 138 1.28 1.32 2.78
CA LYS A 138 0.28 1.39 3.86
C LYS A 138 -0.37 2.77 3.95
N LEU A 139 0.42 3.84 3.82
CA LEU A 139 -0.10 5.20 3.77
C LEU A 139 -0.98 5.43 2.54
N PHE A 140 -0.54 4.96 1.38
CA PHE A 140 -1.34 5.04 0.15
C PHE A 140 -2.68 4.31 0.29
N ALA A 141 -2.67 3.08 0.79
CA ALA A 141 -3.90 2.32 1.02
C ALA A 141 -4.85 3.01 2.02
N LYS A 142 -4.30 3.60 3.08
CA LYS A 142 -5.07 4.39 4.05
C LYS A 142 -5.72 5.63 3.41
N ASP A 143 -4.98 6.38 2.61
CA ASP A 143 -5.52 7.56 1.91
C ASP A 143 -6.68 7.18 0.98
N GLN A 144 -6.57 6.06 0.26
CA GLN A 144 -7.64 5.58 -0.61
C GLN A 144 -8.88 5.14 0.19
N ALA A 145 -8.72 4.50 1.34
CA ALA A 145 -9.83 4.09 2.19
C ALA A 145 -10.65 5.29 2.70
N ILE A 146 -10.02 6.43 2.99
CA ILE A 146 -10.70 7.66 3.39
C ILE A 146 -11.57 8.18 2.23
N HIS A 147 -11.04 8.21 1.01
CA HIS A 147 -11.80 8.69 -0.16
C HIS A 147 -13.00 7.82 -0.52
N VAL A 148 -12.96 6.51 -0.26
CA VAL A 148 -14.09 5.60 -0.49
C VAL A 148 -15.24 5.87 0.50
N VAL A 149 -14.94 6.29 1.73
CA VAL A 149 -15.97 6.58 2.75
C VAL A 149 -16.64 7.93 2.53
N GLU A 150 -15.95 8.88 1.89
CA GLU A 150 -16.45 10.24 1.63
C GLU A 150 -17.21 10.38 0.29
N ALA A 151 -17.22 9.34 -0.54
CA ALA A 151 -17.87 9.32 -1.87
C ALA A 151 -19.26 8.67 -1.82
#